data_743e0c818228e3776b436ad2ce6b5679
#
_entry.id   743e0c818228e3776b436ad2ce6b5679
#
_cell.length_a   1.000
_cell.length_b   1.000
_cell.length_c   1.000
_cell.angle_alpha   90.00
_cell.angle_beta   90.00
_cell.angle_gamma   90.00
#
_symmetry.space_group_name_H-M   'P 1'
#
loop_
_entity.id
_entity.type
_entity.pdbx_description
1 polymer ?
#
loop_
_entity_poly.entity_id
_entity_poly.type
_entity_poly.pdbx_seq_one_letter_code
_entity_poly.pdbx_strand_id
1 'polypeptide(L)'
;LQKILENILKFIGKQIIEIVDSIKKQDTQAVIIVQADHGIGYIVGNYLFRRARPPKDFVEAQYGILSGIYLPAGINMPERITLVNLFRYLCNSLFNDKMEILPDKVFFTTIGEPYVFYEVTNDIQN
;
A
#
# COMPACT_ATOMS: atom_id res chain seq x y z
N LEU A 1 4.40 -22.68 -9.22
CA LEU A 1 4.42 -21.21 -9.22
C LEU A 1 4.27 -20.65 -7.80
N GLN A 2 3.25 -21.07 -7.03
CA GLN A 2 2.98 -20.61 -5.67
C GLN A 2 4.19 -20.74 -4.74
N LYS A 3 4.82 -21.93 -4.69
CA LYS A 3 6.01 -22.18 -3.85
C LYS A 3 7.20 -21.30 -4.23
N ILE A 4 7.35 -20.98 -5.51
CA ILE A 4 8.41 -20.07 -5.99
C ILE A 4 8.13 -18.66 -5.46
N LEU A 5 6.90 -18.18 -5.60
CA LEU A 5 6.46 -16.87 -5.11
C LEU A 5 6.65 -16.74 -3.59
N GLU A 6 6.25 -17.76 -2.83
CA GLU A 6 6.46 -17.80 -1.38
C GLU A 6 7.93 -17.71 -0.99
N ASN A 7 8.82 -18.40 -1.70
CA ASN A 7 10.25 -18.34 -1.44
C ASN A 7 10.84 -16.96 -1.76
N ILE A 8 10.41 -16.35 -2.87
CA ILE A 8 10.82 -14.98 -3.24
C ILE A 8 10.37 -13.99 -2.18
N LEU A 9 9.11 -14.05 -1.73
CA LEU A 9 8.58 -13.17 -0.71
C LEU A 9 9.31 -13.33 0.64
N LYS A 10 9.63 -14.57 1.05
CA LYS A 10 10.43 -14.84 2.26
C LYS A 10 11.84 -14.25 2.14
N PHE A 11 12.49 -14.42 0.99
CA PHE A 11 13.82 -13.88 0.76
C PHE A 11 13.81 -12.35 0.81
N ILE A 12 12.90 -11.71 0.06
CA ILE A 12 12.77 -10.24 0.04
C ILE A 12 12.42 -9.71 1.43
N GLY A 13 11.49 -10.36 2.14
CA GLY A 13 11.10 -9.97 3.49
C GLY A 13 12.30 -9.99 4.46
N LYS A 14 13.17 -11.01 4.37
CA LYS A 14 14.40 -11.08 5.18
C LYS A 14 15.34 -9.91 4.87
N GLN A 15 15.57 -9.60 3.59
CA GLN A 15 16.43 -8.49 3.18
C GLN A 15 15.87 -7.13 3.66
N ILE A 16 14.56 -6.94 3.58
CA ILE A 16 13.90 -5.72 4.07
C ILE A 16 14.12 -5.57 5.59
N ILE A 17 13.92 -6.64 6.36
CA ILE A 17 14.12 -6.62 7.82
C ILE A 17 15.57 -6.26 8.16
N GLU A 18 16.56 -6.87 7.49
CA GLU A 18 17.98 -6.56 7.70
C GLU A 18 18.30 -5.08 7.41
N ILE A 19 17.73 -4.51 6.34
CA ILE A 19 17.89 -3.08 6.00
C ILE A 19 17.25 -2.20 7.07
N VAL A 20 16.01 -2.49 7.44
CA VAL A 20 15.26 -1.73 8.46
C VAL A 20 16.02 -1.74 9.80
N ASP A 21 16.50 -2.91 10.23
CA ASP A 21 17.26 -3.04 11.47
C ASP A 21 18.59 -2.29 11.42
N SER A 22 19.25 -2.27 10.27
CA SER A 22 20.47 -1.49 10.06
C SER A 22 20.23 0.01 10.19
N ILE A 23 19.16 0.52 9.58
CA ILE A 23 18.78 1.95 9.67
C ILE A 23 18.44 2.31 11.12
N LYS A 24 17.62 1.51 11.79
CA LYS A 24 17.23 1.75 13.19
C LYS A 24 18.41 1.76 14.17
N LYS A 25 19.45 0.96 13.89
CA LYS A 25 20.69 0.98 14.71
C LYS A 25 21.52 2.25 14.51
N GLN A 26 21.45 2.85 13.31
CA GLN A 26 22.21 4.05 12.99
C GLN A 26 21.45 5.33 13.37
N ASP A 27 20.13 5.32 13.20
CA ASP A 27 19.26 6.46 13.49
C ASP A 27 17.93 5.99 14.09
N THR A 28 17.77 6.17 15.38
CA THR A 28 16.53 5.85 16.11
C THR A 28 15.39 6.81 15.82
N GLN A 29 15.67 7.94 15.17
CA GLN A 29 14.67 8.93 14.76
C GLN A 29 14.27 8.79 13.29
N ALA A 30 14.79 7.80 12.59
CA ALA A 30 14.43 7.54 11.21
C ALA A 30 12.94 7.23 11.06
N VAL A 31 12.31 7.79 10.04
CA VAL A 31 11.01 7.36 9.54
C VAL A 31 11.27 6.39 8.39
N ILE A 32 10.78 5.15 8.51
CA ILE A 32 11.03 4.13 7.49
C ILE A 32 9.68 3.69 6.93
N ILE A 33 9.52 3.81 5.62
CA ILE A 33 8.34 3.36 4.88
C ILE A 33 8.78 2.29 3.90
N VAL A 34 8.20 1.10 4.04
CA VAL A 34 8.38 -0.01 3.10
C VAL A 34 7.04 -0.23 2.43
N GLN A 35 6.97 -0.01 1.12
CA GLN A 35 5.71 -0.02 0.42
C GLN A 35 5.86 -0.58 -0.99
N ALA A 36 4.91 -1.44 -1.39
CA ALA A 36 4.74 -1.84 -2.78
C ALA A 36 3.81 -0.83 -3.49
N ASP A 37 4.00 -0.66 -4.80
CA ASP A 37 3.20 0.21 -5.66
C ASP A 37 1.84 -0.41 -6.00
N HIS A 38 1.78 -1.75 -6.14
CA HIS A 38 0.56 -2.52 -6.36
C HIS A 38 0.70 -3.96 -5.84
N GLY A 39 -0.42 -4.66 -5.77
CA GLY A 39 -0.46 -6.08 -5.43
C GLY A 39 -0.32 -7.01 -6.65
N ILE A 40 -0.77 -8.24 -6.49
CA ILE A 40 -0.61 -9.33 -7.47
C ILE A 40 -1.89 -9.63 -8.27
N GLY A 41 -2.78 -8.65 -8.43
CA GLY A 41 -4.07 -8.82 -9.12
C GLY A 41 -3.95 -9.43 -10.52
N TYR A 42 -2.86 -9.15 -11.23
CA TYR A 42 -2.61 -9.74 -12.55
C TYR A 42 -2.47 -11.28 -12.53
N ILE A 43 -2.15 -11.88 -11.38
CA ILE A 43 -2.11 -13.35 -11.20
C ILE A 43 -3.54 -13.92 -11.11
N VAL A 44 -4.47 -13.15 -10.54
CA VAL A 44 -5.88 -13.53 -10.38
C VAL A 44 -6.63 -13.42 -11.71
N GLY A 45 -6.27 -12.45 -12.53
CA GLY A 45 -6.88 -12.29 -13.85
C GLY A 45 -6.46 -11.02 -14.57
N ASN A 46 -6.61 -11.00 -15.88
CA ASN A 46 -6.27 -9.82 -16.69
C ASN A 46 -7.47 -8.90 -16.86
N TYR A 47 -7.80 -8.14 -15.81
CA TYR A 47 -8.93 -7.20 -15.80
C TYR A 47 -8.54 -5.80 -16.28
N LEU A 48 -7.25 -5.48 -16.37
CA LEU A 48 -6.77 -4.18 -16.85
C LEU A 48 -7.21 -3.85 -18.27
N PHE A 49 -7.40 -4.87 -19.11
CA PHE A 49 -7.82 -4.68 -20.52
C PHE A 49 -9.32 -4.89 -20.75
N ARG A 50 -10.07 -5.25 -19.72
CA ARG A 50 -11.52 -5.44 -19.82
C ARG A 50 -12.25 -4.11 -19.68
N ARG A 51 -13.42 -4.00 -20.33
CA ARG A 51 -14.34 -2.87 -20.18
C ARG A 51 -15.43 -3.24 -19.18
N ALA A 52 -15.04 -3.52 -17.96
CA ALA A 52 -15.96 -3.93 -16.92
C ALA A 52 -15.34 -3.72 -15.52
N ARG A 53 -16.20 -3.52 -14.53
CA ARG A 53 -15.79 -3.53 -13.13
C ARG A 53 -15.11 -4.86 -12.78
N PRO A 54 -13.94 -4.85 -12.12
CA PRO A 54 -13.26 -6.06 -11.71
C PRO A 54 -14.04 -6.77 -10.59
N PRO A 55 -13.91 -8.09 -10.45
CA PRO A 55 -14.46 -8.81 -9.32
C PRO A 55 -13.64 -8.54 -8.06
N LYS A 56 -14.25 -8.82 -6.89
CA LYS A 56 -13.69 -8.50 -5.58
C LYS A 56 -12.33 -9.16 -5.35
N ASP A 57 -12.16 -10.42 -5.69
CA ASP A 57 -10.91 -11.18 -5.54
C ASP A 57 -9.73 -10.55 -6.31
N PHE A 58 -10.00 -10.02 -7.50
CA PHE A 58 -9.01 -9.26 -8.24
C PHE A 58 -8.68 -7.94 -7.55
N VAL A 59 -9.69 -7.21 -7.05
CA VAL A 59 -9.50 -5.94 -6.34
C VAL A 59 -8.67 -6.16 -5.09
N GLU A 60 -9.01 -7.15 -4.26
CA GLU A 60 -8.25 -7.51 -3.06
C GLU A 60 -6.80 -7.85 -3.39
N ALA A 61 -6.56 -8.64 -4.43
CA ALA A 61 -5.21 -9.01 -4.85
C ALA A 61 -4.43 -7.84 -5.46
N GLN A 62 -5.08 -6.91 -6.15
CA GLN A 62 -4.44 -5.75 -6.80
C GLN A 62 -4.07 -4.67 -5.80
N TYR A 63 -4.91 -4.43 -4.80
CA TYR A 63 -4.73 -3.38 -3.80
C TYR A 63 -4.19 -3.89 -2.46
N GLY A 64 -4.13 -5.22 -2.27
CA GLY A 64 -3.46 -5.86 -1.12
C GLY A 64 -1.94 -5.73 -1.24
N ILE A 65 -1.41 -4.56 -0.90
CA ILE A 65 0.01 -4.24 -1.00
C ILE A 65 0.76 -4.53 0.31
N LEU A 66 2.05 -4.82 0.18
CA LEU A 66 2.95 -4.73 1.34
C LEU A 66 3.05 -3.25 1.74
N SER A 67 2.71 -2.96 3.00
CA SER A 67 2.90 -1.63 3.58
C SER A 67 3.35 -1.79 5.03
N GLY A 68 4.55 -1.34 5.34
CA GLY A 68 5.12 -1.31 6.69
C GLY A 68 5.66 0.08 6.99
N ILE A 69 5.35 0.59 8.17
CA ILE A 69 5.78 1.92 8.60
C ILE A 69 6.45 1.79 9.97
N TYR A 70 7.68 2.28 10.07
CA TYR A 70 8.35 2.48 11.33
C TYR A 70 8.43 3.99 11.62
N LEU A 71 8.04 4.36 12.82
CA LEU A 71 8.03 5.75 13.28
C LEU A 71 8.84 5.88 14.56
N PRO A 72 9.56 6.98 14.76
CA PRO A 72 10.20 7.28 16.03
C PRO A 72 9.16 7.50 17.14
N ALA A 73 9.60 7.37 18.39
CA ALA A 73 8.74 7.56 19.54
C ALA A 73 8.07 8.94 19.56
N GLY A 74 6.78 8.98 19.91
CA GLY A 74 6.00 10.22 20.00
C GLY A 74 5.22 10.58 18.74
N ILE A 75 5.42 9.87 17.63
CA ILE A 75 4.60 10.04 16.42
C ILE A 75 3.48 9.00 16.41
N ASN A 76 2.26 9.47 16.41
CA ASN A 76 1.08 8.62 16.36
C ASN A 76 0.44 8.70 14.97
N MET A 77 0.10 7.53 14.43
CA MET A 77 -0.65 7.41 13.18
C MET A 77 -1.83 6.48 13.37
N PRO A 78 -2.91 6.62 12.58
CA PRO A 78 -4.00 5.67 12.58
C PRO A 78 -3.52 4.25 12.28
N GLU A 79 -4.12 3.25 12.93
CA GLU A 79 -3.80 1.84 12.69
C GLU A 79 -4.05 1.43 11.23
N ARG A 80 -5.08 2.02 10.62
CA ARG A 80 -5.39 1.86 9.19
C ARG A 80 -5.20 3.18 8.50
N ILE A 81 -4.38 3.19 7.48
CA ILE A 81 -4.08 4.38 6.69
C ILE A 81 -3.97 4.00 5.22
N THR A 82 -4.60 4.77 4.36
CA THR A 82 -4.44 4.62 2.92
C THR A 82 -3.25 5.43 2.42
N LEU A 83 -2.76 5.09 1.23
CA LEU A 83 -1.66 5.81 0.59
C LEU A 83 -1.98 7.29 0.35
N VAL A 84 -3.26 7.61 0.13
CA VAL A 84 -3.76 8.99 -0.04
C VAL A 84 -3.44 9.84 1.18
N ASN A 85 -3.55 9.26 2.37
CA ASN A 85 -3.42 9.98 3.62
C ASN A 85 -2.08 9.77 4.34
N LEU A 86 -1.29 8.76 3.94
CA LEU A 86 -0.03 8.43 4.61
C LEU A 86 0.89 9.65 4.76
N PHE A 87 1.21 10.31 3.65
CA PHE A 87 2.10 11.47 3.70
C PHE A 87 1.44 12.71 4.32
N ARG A 88 0.12 12.83 4.28
CA ARG A 88 -0.60 13.91 4.95
C ARG A 88 -0.47 13.79 6.47
N TYR A 89 -0.65 12.60 7.01
CA TYR A 89 -0.42 12.33 8.43
C TYR A 89 1.04 12.54 8.82
N LEU A 90 1.99 12.07 8.01
CA LEU A 90 3.42 12.25 8.27
C LEU A 90 3.80 13.74 8.28
N CYS A 91 3.40 14.50 7.28
CA CYS A 91 3.69 15.93 7.22
C CYS A 91 3.06 16.70 8.39
N ASN A 92 1.82 16.38 8.72
CA ASN A 92 1.15 17.00 9.87
C ASN A 92 1.88 16.68 11.19
N SER A 93 2.35 15.43 11.36
CA SER A 93 2.98 14.99 12.60
C SER A 93 4.44 15.42 12.73
N LEU A 94 5.20 15.41 11.63
CA LEU A 94 6.64 15.70 11.65
C LEU A 94 6.96 17.20 11.49
N PHE A 95 6.17 17.90 10.69
CA PHE A 95 6.46 19.28 10.32
C PHE A 95 5.42 20.28 10.84
N ASN A 96 4.46 19.81 11.66
CA ASN A 96 3.35 20.61 12.15
C ASN A 96 2.54 21.28 11.01
N ASP A 97 2.45 20.57 9.88
CA ASP A 97 1.66 20.98 8.74
C ASP A 97 0.16 20.82 9.02
N LYS A 98 -0.68 21.40 8.20
CA LYS A 98 -2.15 21.36 8.33
C LYS A 98 -2.79 20.81 7.07
N MET A 99 -2.21 19.76 6.52
CA MET A 99 -2.78 19.07 5.35
C MET A 99 -4.13 18.45 5.71
N GLU A 100 -5.14 18.75 4.92
CA GLU A 100 -6.47 18.14 5.07
C GLU A 100 -6.39 16.63 4.86
N ILE A 101 -7.04 15.86 5.73
CA ILE A 101 -7.18 14.41 5.57
C ILE A 101 -8.34 14.16 4.61
N LEU A 102 -8.06 13.50 3.50
CA LEU A 102 -9.03 13.22 2.46
C LEU A 102 -9.84 11.97 2.77
N PRO A 103 -11.05 11.83 2.20
CA PRO A 103 -11.79 10.56 2.24
C PRO A 103 -10.97 9.43 1.64
N ASP A 104 -10.92 8.28 2.31
CA ASP A 104 -10.22 7.08 1.85
C ASP A 104 -11.05 6.37 0.78
N LYS A 105 -10.95 6.85 -0.46
CA LYS A 105 -11.61 6.28 -1.62
C LYS A 105 -10.61 5.64 -2.56
N VAL A 106 -10.95 4.45 -3.04
CA VAL A 106 -10.14 3.71 -4.01
C VAL A 106 -10.93 3.51 -5.28
N PHE A 107 -10.31 3.84 -6.41
CA PHE A 107 -10.89 3.74 -7.72
C PHE A 107 -10.06 2.84 -8.61
N PHE A 108 -10.74 1.97 -9.35
CA PHE A 108 -10.15 1.17 -10.40
C PHE A 108 -10.55 1.72 -11.77
N THR A 109 -9.60 1.76 -12.69
CA THR A 109 -9.85 2.05 -14.10
C THR A 109 -9.17 1.01 -14.98
N THR A 110 -9.60 0.86 -16.21
CA THR A 110 -9.02 -0.07 -17.17
C THR A 110 -8.30 0.68 -18.30
N ILE A 111 -7.34 0.03 -18.94
CA ILE A 111 -6.68 0.57 -20.12
C ILE A 111 -7.68 0.75 -21.29
N GLY A 112 -8.68 -0.14 -21.36
CA GLY A 112 -9.72 -0.06 -22.38
C GLY A 112 -10.73 1.09 -22.18
N GLU A 113 -10.86 1.58 -20.93
CA GLU A 113 -11.76 2.68 -20.54
C GLU A 113 -11.10 3.55 -19.47
N PRO A 114 -10.04 4.30 -19.80
CA PRO A 114 -9.19 4.98 -18.80
C PRO A 114 -9.88 6.12 -18.05
N TYR A 115 -11.03 6.57 -18.52
CA TYR A 115 -11.83 7.63 -17.90
C TYR A 115 -13.09 7.13 -17.19
N VAL A 116 -13.29 5.80 -17.16
CA VAL A 116 -14.37 5.17 -16.38
C VAL A 116 -13.79 4.69 -15.06
N PHE A 117 -14.24 5.29 -13.95
CA PHE A 117 -13.75 5.00 -12.60
C PHE A 117 -14.77 4.15 -11.87
N TYR A 118 -14.36 2.96 -11.45
CA TYR A 118 -15.13 2.07 -10.59
C TYR A 118 -14.70 2.27 -9.15
N GLU A 119 -15.55 2.81 -8.28
CA GLU A 119 -15.24 2.88 -6.86
C GLU A 119 -15.23 1.47 -6.27
N VAL A 120 -14.10 1.07 -5.71
CA VAL A 120 -13.82 -0.28 -5.16
C VAL A 120 -13.45 -0.24 -3.68
N THR A 121 -13.70 0.86 -3.01
CA THR A 121 -13.37 1.08 -1.60
C THR A 121 -13.92 -0.03 -0.70
N ASN A 122 -15.18 -0.41 -0.88
CA ASN A 122 -15.84 -1.43 -0.06
C ASN A 122 -15.33 -2.86 -0.32
N ASP A 123 -14.66 -3.09 -1.45
CA ASP A 123 -14.09 -4.41 -1.76
C ASP A 123 -12.79 -4.66 -0.99
N ILE A 124 -12.15 -3.59 -0.49
CA ILE A 124 -10.83 -3.65 0.17
C ILE A 124 -10.96 -3.58 1.71
N GLN A 125 -12.03 -2.96 2.21
CA GLN A 125 -12.18 -2.62 3.64
C GLN A 125 -12.84 -3.71 4.50
N ASN A 126 -13.23 -4.84 3.92
CA ASN A 126 -13.92 -5.93 4.64
C ASN A 126 -13.00 -7.12 4.92
#